data_9f3f051bc8566c9931a3e1a1a4f020e9
#
_entry.id   9f3f051bc8566c9931a3e1a1a4f020e9
#
_cell.length_a   1.000
_cell.length_b   1.000
_cell.length_c   1.000
_cell.angle_alpha   90.00
_cell.angle_beta   90.00
_cell.angle_gamma   90.00
#
_symmetry.space_group_name_H-M   'P 1'
#
loop_
_entity.id
_entity.type
_entity.pdbx_description
1 polymer ?
#
loop_
_entity_poly.entity_id
_entity_poly.type
_entity_poly.pdbx_seq_one_letter_code
_entity_poly.pdbx_strand_id
1 'polypeptide(L)'
;MRKKLTIVNVDGIVVEDPENLRKLIRDFAAIKGLKLFVHGEGTMASMVAEKMGITIRQTNNGRDIIDDRVMDLVTMVYGGLVNKRLVAIMQWRGLNAVGLTGVDLNLVLSNKVPIKPVNVGRVGTVRRVNSSMLIKLLEEGVVPVIAPITHDGKGNLLNGDVNMFAYEIARTLTTTYDVTVINVLGEENGVLTNENNPDSVIPKLSRVQYKSMCESGIINPTAYPTINNAFSAIDHGVKEVILINATRFSELKGGTHIK
;
A
#
# COMPACT_ATOMS: atom_id res chain seq x y z
N MET A 1 16.93 -21.07 7.56
CA MET A 1 16.60 -19.84 6.83
C MET A 1 15.12 -19.52 7.03
N ARG A 2 14.76 -18.26 7.25
CA ARG A 2 13.34 -17.85 7.31
C ARG A 2 12.70 -18.00 5.92
N LYS A 3 11.39 -18.31 5.89
CA LYS A 3 10.64 -18.30 4.63
C LYS A 3 10.59 -16.90 4.05
N LYS A 4 10.61 -16.78 2.72
CA LYS A 4 10.44 -15.49 2.04
C LYS A 4 8.97 -15.09 2.00
N LEU A 5 8.69 -13.84 2.32
CA LEU A 5 7.39 -13.22 2.17
C LEU A 5 7.51 -11.98 1.27
N THR A 6 6.72 -11.93 0.21
CA THR A 6 6.59 -10.75 -0.64
C THR A 6 5.28 -10.03 -0.34
N ILE A 7 5.36 -8.76 0.07
CA ILE A 7 4.21 -7.88 0.23
C ILE A 7 4.17 -6.97 -0.98
N VAL A 8 3.09 -7.04 -1.75
CA VAL A 8 2.87 -6.15 -2.89
C VAL A 8 1.86 -5.10 -2.46
N ASN A 9 2.33 -3.86 -2.39
CA ASN A 9 1.54 -2.68 -2.09
C ASN A 9 1.26 -1.93 -3.39
N VAL A 10 0.01 -1.75 -3.74
CA VAL A 10 -0.39 -1.25 -5.06
C VAL A 10 -1.12 0.08 -4.91
N ASP A 11 -0.66 1.08 -5.63
CA ASP A 11 -1.34 2.36 -5.74
C ASP A 11 -2.76 2.18 -6.30
N GLY A 12 -3.70 2.92 -5.77
CA GLY A 12 -5.10 2.83 -6.17
C GLY A 12 -5.35 3.11 -7.65
N ILE A 13 -4.59 4.02 -8.25
CA ILE A 13 -4.71 4.32 -9.69
C ILE A 13 -4.40 3.09 -10.57
N VAL A 14 -3.49 2.22 -10.13
CA VAL A 14 -3.17 0.96 -10.83
C VAL A 14 -4.33 -0.03 -10.77
N VAL A 15 -5.06 -0.03 -9.65
CA VAL A 15 -6.20 -0.93 -9.45
C VAL A 15 -7.39 -0.54 -10.34
N GLU A 16 -7.45 0.71 -10.77
CA GLU A 16 -8.52 1.26 -11.60
C GLU A 16 -8.34 1.01 -13.09
N ASP A 17 -7.14 0.68 -13.53
CA ASP A 17 -6.83 0.29 -14.92
C ASP A 17 -6.99 -1.22 -15.11
N PRO A 18 -8.06 -1.68 -15.81
CA PRO A 18 -8.35 -3.12 -15.91
C PRO A 18 -7.27 -3.91 -16.66
N GLU A 19 -6.56 -3.30 -17.61
CA GLU A 19 -5.53 -3.97 -18.41
C GLU A 19 -4.25 -4.15 -17.59
N ASN A 20 -3.74 -3.06 -17.01
CA ASN A 20 -2.57 -3.09 -16.16
C ASN A 20 -2.80 -3.96 -14.91
N LEU A 21 -4.00 -3.90 -14.32
CA LEU A 21 -4.36 -4.74 -13.18
C LEU A 21 -4.32 -6.24 -13.53
N ARG A 22 -4.88 -6.65 -14.66
CA ARG A 22 -4.86 -8.07 -15.09
C ARG A 22 -3.43 -8.57 -15.31
N LYS A 23 -2.57 -7.74 -15.90
CA LYS A 23 -1.15 -8.03 -16.09
C LYS A 23 -0.44 -8.14 -14.74
N LEU A 24 -0.63 -7.16 -13.87
CA LEU A 24 -0.06 -7.14 -12.52
C LEU A 24 -0.44 -8.40 -11.71
N ILE A 25 -1.73 -8.78 -11.70
CA ILE A 25 -2.18 -9.95 -10.94
C ILE A 25 -1.64 -11.26 -11.55
N ARG A 26 -1.50 -11.35 -12.89
CA ARG A 26 -0.83 -12.49 -13.53
C ARG A 26 0.61 -12.61 -13.02
N ASP A 27 1.35 -11.52 -13.00
CA ASP A 27 2.75 -11.48 -12.61
C ASP A 27 2.90 -11.67 -11.08
N PHE A 28 1.99 -11.13 -10.27
CA PHE A 28 1.87 -11.41 -8.85
C PHE A 28 1.63 -12.91 -8.57
N ALA A 29 0.77 -13.56 -9.35
CA ALA A 29 0.52 -14.99 -9.22
C ALA A 29 1.80 -15.82 -9.44
N ALA A 30 2.68 -15.39 -10.33
CA ALA A 30 3.96 -16.06 -10.63
C ALA A 30 5.03 -15.91 -9.53
N ILE A 31 4.88 -14.98 -8.58
CA ILE A 31 5.80 -14.83 -7.45
C ILE A 31 5.81 -16.14 -6.64
N LYS A 32 7.01 -16.68 -6.43
CA LYS A 32 7.23 -17.90 -5.62
C LYS A 32 7.24 -17.57 -4.12
N GLY A 33 6.71 -18.49 -3.30
CA GLY A 33 6.68 -18.36 -1.84
C GLY A 33 5.44 -17.64 -1.31
N LEU A 34 5.52 -17.22 -0.04
CA LEU A 34 4.41 -16.54 0.62
C LEU A 34 4.25 -15.13 0.06
N LYS A 35 3.02 -14.70 -0.09
CA LYS A 35 2.72 -13.38 -0.64
C LYS A 35 1.43 -12.80 -0.06
N LEU A 36 1.39 -11.47 0.03
CA LEU A 36 0.29 -10.69 0.54
C LEU A 36 0.11 -9.47 -0.36
N PHE A 37 -1.11 -9.04 -0.55
CA PHE A 37 -1.45 -7.91 -1.41
C PHE A 37 -2.15 -6.83 -0.61
N VAL A 38 -1.65 -5.60 -0.68
CA VAL A 38 -2.30 -4.41 -0.12
C VAL A 38 -2.66 -3.50 -1.29
N HIS A 39 -3.85 -2.93 -1.28
CA HIS A 39 -4.27 -2.03 -2.35
C HIS A 39 -4.67 -0.66 -1.82
N GLY A 40 -4.34 0.35 -2.61
CA GLY A 40 -4.66 1.73 -2.33
C GLY A 40 -6.10 2.11 -2.70
N GLU A 41 -6.35 3.38 -2.58
CA GLU A 41 -7.68 3.97 -2.63
C GLU A 41 -8.11 4.35 -4.06
N GLY A 42 -7.21 4.91 -4.87
CA GLY A 42 -7.51 5.42 -6.21
C GLY A 42 -8.55 6.54 -6.22
N THR A 43 -9.16 6.77 -7.37
CA THR A 43 -10.18 7.80 -7.60
C THR A 43 -11.61 7.25 -7.56
N MET A 44 -11.77 5.92 -7.44
CA MET A 44 -13.07 5.25 -7.48
C MET A 44 -14.05 5.79 -6.42
N ALA A 45 -13.56 6.09 -5.21
CA ALA A 45 -14.41 6.65 -4.16
C ALA A 45 -14.91 8.04 -4.54
N SER A 46 -14.06 8.89 -5.13
CA SER A 46 -14.46 10.23 -5.60
C SER A 46 -15.52 10.15 -6.71
N MET A 47 -15.37 9.22 -7.65
CA MET A 47 -16.36 9.00 -8.72
C MET A 47 -17.71 8.50 -8.17
N VAL A 48 -17.67 7.63 -7.16
CA VAL A 48 -18.91 7.14 -6.52
C VAL A 48 -19.54 8.24 -5.65
N ALA A 49 -18.71 9.04 -4.94
CA ALA A 49 -19.17 10.20 -4.16
C ALA A 49 -19.97 11.17 -5.03
N GLU A 50 -19.42 11.53 -6.19
CA GLU A 50 -20.08 12.44 -7.14
C GLU A 50 -21.47 11.90 -7.54
N LYS A 51 -21.55 10.62 -7.92
CA LYS A 51 -22.82 9.97 -8.29
C LYS A 51 -23.83 9.90 -7.14
N MET A 52 -23.36 9.85 -5.90
CA MET A 52 -24.20 9.83 -4.70
C MET A 52 -24.48 11.22 -4.13
N GLY A 53 -23.98 12.29 -4.72
CA GLY A 53 -24.11 13.65 -4.21
C GLY A 53 -23.38 13.85 -2.87
N ILE A 54 -22.29 13.14 -2.65
CA ILE A 54 -21.44 13.27 -1.45
C ILE A 54 -20.24 14.16 -1.80
N THR A 55 -20.13 15.30 -1.12
CA THR A 55 -18.96 16.18 -1.29
C THR A 55 -17.85 15.77 -0.37
N ILE A 56 -16.71 15.38 -0.93
CA ILE A 56 -15.47 15.15 -0.18
C ILE A 56 -14.77 16.48 0.00
N ARG A 57 -14.72 16.98 1.24
CA ARG A 57 -14.04 18.24 1.58
C ARG A 57 -12.54 17.99 1.73
N GLN A 58 -11.74 19.00 1.42
CA GLN A 58 -10.29 18.93 1.57
C GLN A 58 -9.79 19.96 2.58
N THR A 59 -8.65 19.64 3.18
CA THR A 59 -7.86 20.60 3.98
C THR A 59 -7.18 21.61 3.05
N ASN A 60 -6.63 22.68 3.62
CA ASN A 60 -5.87 23.68 2.85
C ASN A 60 -4.67 23.10 2.09
N ASN A 61 -4.19 21.92 2.49
CA ASN A 61 -3.06 21.22 1.84
C ASN A 61 -3.53 20.12 0.87
N GLY A 62 -4.80 20.14 0.45
CA GLY A 62 -5.36 19.19 -0.51
C GLY A 62 -5.65 17.78 0.02
N ARG A 63 -5.52 17.54 1.35
CA ARG A 63 -5.83 16.23 1.94
C ARG A 63 -7.33 16.10 2.19
N ASP A 64 -7.91 14.98 1.78
CA ASP A 64 -9.32 14.69 1.99
C ASP A 64 -9.68 14.60 3.48
N ILE A 65 -10.84 15.16 3.83
CA ILE A 65 -11.43 15.07 5.17
C ILE A 65 -12.42 13.92 5.17
N ILE A 66 -12.09 12.87 5.91
CA ILE A 66 -12.90 11.66 6.01
C ILE A 66 -13.93 11.82 7.13
N ASP A 67 -15.05 12.48 6.85
CA ASP A 67 -16.18 12.51 7.79
C ASP A 67 -16.93 11.18 7.80
N ASP A 68 -18.01 11.06 8.58
CA ASP A 68 -18.73 9.79 8.74
C ASP A 68 -19.33 9.29 7.42
N ARG A 69 -19.87 10.17 6.58
CA ARG A 69 -20.45 9.81 5.27
C ARG A 69 -19.35 9.37 4.29
N VAL A 70 -18.21 10.05 4.30
CA VAL A 70 -17.05 9.69 3.48
C VAL A 70 -16.44 8.38 3.96
N MET A 71 -16.44 8.11 5.28
CA MET A 71 -15.96 6.82 5.82
C MET A 71 -16.85 5.66 5.39
N ASP A 72 -18.16 5.82 5.39
CA ASP A 72 -19.09 4.82 4.87
C ASP A 72 -18.84 4.55 3.38
N LEU A 73 -18.68 5.60 2.59
CA LEU A 73 -18.36 5.51 1.16
C LEU A 73 -17.02 4.76 0.93
N VAL A 74 -15.98 5.14 1.64
CA VAL A 74 -14.65 4.50 1.58
C VAL A 74 -14.77 3.01 1.91
N THR A 75 -15.54 2.68 2.94
CA THR A 75 -15.78 1.28 3.33
C THR A 75 -16.49 0.49 2.24
N MET A 76 -17.55 1.04 1.66
CA MET A 76 -18.28 0.40 0.55
C MET A 76 -17.39 0.19 -0.68
N VAL A 77 -16.62 1.20 -1.05
CA VAL A 77 -15.82 1.18 -2.27
C VAL A 77 -14.59 0.30 -2.10
N TYR A 78 -13.75 0.58 -1.10
CA TYR A 78 -12.46 -0.14 -0.98
C TYR A 78 -12.58 -1.48 -0.30
N GLY A 79 -13.30 -1.57 0.83
CA GLY A 79 -13.52 -2.83 1.54
C GLY A 79 -14.46 -3.79 0.82
N GLY A 80 -15.43 -3.23 0.10
CA GLY A 80 -16.42 -3.98 -0.68
C GLY A 80 -16.03 -4.13 -2.15
N LEU A 81 -16.28 -3.11 -2.96
CA LEU A 81 -16.23 -3.20 -4.42
C LEU A 81 -14.82 -3.54 -4.96
N VAL A 82 -13.82 -2.74 -4.61
CA VAL A 82 -12.46 -2.89 -5.13
C VAL A 82 -11.84 -4.19 -4.61
N ASN A 83 -11.89 -4.40 -3.29
CA ASN A 83 -11.33 -5.58 -2.65
C ASN A 83 -11.90 -6.89 -3.24
N LYS A 84 -13.22 -6.99 -3.42
CA LYS A 84 -13.85 -8.21 -3.93
C LYS A 84 -13.60 -8.42 -5.42
N ARG A 85 -13.48 -7.36 -6.22
CA ARG A 85 -13.03 -7.47 -7.62
C ARG A 85 -11.61 -8.03 -7.72
N LEU A 86 -10.68 -7.55 -6.89
CA LEU A 86 -9.32 -8.07 -6.82
C LEU A 86 -9.29 -9.56 -6.46
N VAL A 87 -10.03 -9.95 -5.42
CA VAL A 87 -10.14 -11.37 -5.01
C VAL A 87 -10.70 -12.22 -6.15
N ALA A 88 -11.74 -11.78 -6.84
CA ALA A 88 -12.33 -12.54 -7.95
C ALA A 88 -11.31 -12.76 -9.10
N ILE A 89 -10.52 -11.73 -9.44
CA ILE A 89 -9.47 -11.86 -10.47
C ILE A 89 -8.35 -12.80 -9.99
N MET A 90 -7.96 -12.73 -8.71
CA MET A 90 -6.94 -13.61 -8.14
C MET A 90 -7.40 -15.06 -8.08
N GLN A 91 -8.66 -15.33 -7.71
CA GLN A 91 -9.25 -16.66 -7.75
C GLN A 91 -9.26 -17.22 -9.18
N TRP A 92 -9.63 -16.42 -10.16
CA TRP A 92 -9.55 -16.82 -11.57
C TRP A 92 -8.12 -17.18 -12.01
N ARG A 93 -7.09 -16.58 -11.39
CA ARG A 93 -5.68 -16.91 -11.61
C ARG A 93 -5.17 -18.09 -10.76
N GLY A 94 -6.05 -18.77 -10.03
CA GLY A 94 -5.71 -19.93 -9.22
C GLY A 94 -5.06 -19.60 -7.88
N LEU A 95 -5.12 -18.34 -7.42
CA LEU A 95 -4.68 -17.97 -6.08
C LEU A 95 -5.81 -18.22 -5.08
N ASN A 96 -5.51 -18.88 -3.96
CA ASN A 96 -6.45 -19.01 -2.84
C ASN A 96 -6.49 -17.69 -2.06
N ALA A 97 -7.14 -16.67 -2.62
CA ALA A 97 -7.16 -15.31 -2.09
C ALA A 97 -8.35 -15.07 -1.17
N VAL A 98 -8.12 -14.32 -0.09
CA VAL A 98 -9.17 -13.81 0.82
C VAL A 98 -9.08 -12.29 0.91
N GLY A 99 -10.21 -11.62 0.69
CA GLY A 99 -10.31 -10.17 0.83
C GLY A 99 -10.65 -9.76 2.25
N LEU A 100 -9.80 -8.92 2.81
CA LEU A 100 -9.87 -8.43 4.18
C LEU A 100 -9.68 -6.90 4.23
N THR A 101 -10.05 -6.35 5.36
CA THR A 101 -9.66 -5.02 5.82
C THR A 101 -8.85 -5.16 7.11
N GLY A 102 -8.29 -4.10 7.64
CA GLY A 102 -7.65 -4.11 8.95
C GLY A 102 -8.61 -4.40 10.10
N VAL A 103 -9.93 -4.28 9.87
CA VAL A 103 -10.98 -4.58 10.86
C VAL A 103 -11.15 -6.08 11.05
N ASP A 104 -11.10 -6.85 9.94
CA ASP A 104 -11.32 -8.28 9.96
C ASP A 104 -10.27 -8.96 10.84
N LEU A 105 -10.70 -9.92 11.65
CA LEU A 105 -9.83 -10.67 12.55
C LEU A 105 -9.02 -9.78 13.53
N ASN A 106 -9.44 -8.53 13.74
CA ASN A 106 -8.68 -7.52 14.51
C ASN A 106 -7.24 -7.38 13.99
N LEU A 107 -7.10 -7.36 12.66
CA LEU A 107 -5.77 -7.38 12.01
C LEU A 107 -4.98 -6.11 12.28
N VAL A 108 -5.63 -4.93 12.18
CA VAL A 108 -4.95 -3.65 12.37
C VAL A 108 -5.78 -2.72 13.24
N LEU A 109 -5.27 -2.48 14.44
CA LEU A 109 -5.79 -1.49 15.38
C LEU A 109 -5.07 -0.16 15.15
N SER A 110 -5.82 0.93 15.06
CA SER A 110 -5.31 2.28 14.84
C SER A 110 -5.72 3.25 15.94
N ASN A 111 -4.92 4.30 16.11
CA ASN A 111 -5.33 5.48 16.87
C ASN A 111 -5.88 6.51 15.89
N LYS A 112 -7.00 7.16 16.23
CA LYS A 112 -7.50 8.29 15.45
C LYS A 112 -6.48 9.42 15.47
N VAL A 113 -6.21 10.01 14.29
CA VAL A 113 -5.36 11.20 14.19
C VAL A 113 -5.96 12.34 15.01
N PRO A 114 -5.15 13.08 15.80
CA PRO A 114 -5.63 14.22 16.57
C PRO A 114 -6.32 15.28 15.70
N ILE A 115 -7.33 15.94 16.28
CA ILE A 115 -8.09 16.99 15.58
C ILE A 115 -7.24 18.25 15.34
N LYS A 116 -6.23 18.49 16.15
CA LYS A 116 -5.31 19.64 16.03
C LYS A 116 -3.96 19.18 15.48
N PRO A 117 -3.27 19.97 14.63
CA PRO A 117 -3.64 21.31 14.14
C PRO A 117 -4.74 21.31 13.07
N VAL A 118 -5.02 20.19 12.39
CA VAL A 118 -6.01 20.08 11.31
C VAL A 118 -6.89 18.85 11.54
N ASN A 119 -8.20 19.05 11.50
CA ASN A 119 -9.16 17.94 11.58
C ASN A 119 -9.30 17.26 10.22
N VAL A 120 -8.75 16.05 10.13
CA VAL A 120 -8.82 15.17 8.94
C VAL A 120 -9.94 14.12 9.05
N GLY A 121 -10.76 14.18 10.09
CA GLY A 121 -11.90 13.29 10.29
C GLY A 121 -11.53 11.91 10.81
N ARG A 122 -12.02 10.86 10.14
CA ARG A 122 -11.85 9.45 10.48
C ARG A 122 -10.56 8.86 9.90
N VAL A 123 -9.44 9.52 10.09
CA VAL A 123 -8.12 9.02 9.69
C VAL A 123 -7.42 8.37 10.87
N GLY A 124 -6.79 7.22 10.63
CA GLY A 124 -6.08 6.43 11.63
C GLY A 124 -4.58 6.32 11.36
N THR A 125 -3.80 6.23 12.43
CA THR A 125 -2.41 5.78 12.42
C THR A 125 -2.31 4.40 13.05
N VAL A 126 -1.60 3.48 12.40
CA VAL A 126 -1.49 2.11 12.89
C VAL A 126 -0.83 2.08 14.26
N ARG A 127 -1.48 1.41 15.19
CA ARG A 127 -1.00 1.18 16.56
C ARG A 127 -0.49 -0.24 16.76
N ARG A 128 -1.18 -1.21 16.19
CA ARG A 128 -0.86 -2.64 16.35
C ARG A 128 -1.36 -3.44 15.15
N VAL A 129 -0.52 -4.37 14.70
CA VAL A 129 -0.88 -5.39 13.71
C VAL A 129 -0.97 -6.75 14.41
N ASN A 130 -2.02 -7.51 14.15
CA ASN A 130 -2.19 -8.87 14.62
C ASN A 130 -1.49 -9.85 13.67
N SER A 131 -0.17 -9.93 13.77
CA SER A 131 0.66 -10.76 12.91
C SER A 131 0.32 -12.26 13.01
N SER A 132 -0.14 -12.73 14.16
CA SER A 132 -0.44 -14.15 14.37
C SER A 132 -1.55 -14.65 13.43
N MET A 133 -2.54 -13.81 13.14
CA MET A 133 -3.61 -14.17 12.20
C MET A 133 -3.13 -14.15 10.75
N LEU A 134 -2.31 -13.16 10.38
CA LEU A 134 -1.69 -13.13 9.04
C LEU A 134 -0.77 -14.33 8.81
N ILE A 135 0.03 -14.69 9.80
CA ILE A 135 0.91 -15.88 9.74
C ILE A 135 0.08 -17.14 9.52
N LYS A 136 -1.03 -17.33 10.26
CA LYS A 136 -1.90 -18.50 10.07
C LYS A 136 -2.46 -18.58 8.65
N LEU A 137 -2.98 -17.47 8.12
CA LEU A 137 -3.51 -17.43 6.74
C LEU A 137 -2.41 -17.78 5.72
N LEU A 138 -1.23 -17.16 5.85
CA LEU A 138 -0.11 -17.37 4.95
C LEU A 138 0.40 -18.83 5.00
N GLU A 139 0.52 -19.44 6.18
CA GLU A 139 0.97 -20.81 6.34
C GLU A 139 -0.04 -21.84 5.80
N GLU A 140 -1.34 -21.51 5.79
CA GLU A 140 -2.39 -22.30 5.15
C GLU A 140 -2.48 -22.08 3.62
N GLY A 141 -1.53 -21.33 3.05
CA GLY A 141 -1.50 -21.07 1.61
C GLY A 141 -2.57 -20.07 1.14
N VAL A 142 -3.18 -19.33 2.05
CA VAL A 142 -4.13 -18.26 1.74
C VAL A 142 -3.36 -16.98 1.41
N VAL A 143 -3.79 -16.27 0.37
CA VAL A 143 -3.24 -14.97 -0.04
C VAL A 143 -4.14 -13.85 0.50
N PRO A 144 -3.74 -13.13 1.57
CA PRO A 144 -4.51 -11.99 2.05
C PRO A 144 -4.45 -10.83 1.05
N VAL A 145 -5.62 -10.25 0.75
CA VAL A 145 -5.81 -9.04 -0.07
C VAL A 145 -6.44 -7.99 0.82
N ILE A 146 -5.68 -6.97 1.23
CA ILE A 146 -6.06 -6.12 2.35
C ILE A 146 -6.27 -4.67 1.90
N ALA A 147 -7.45 -4.12 2.22
CA ALA A 147 -7.73 -2.69 2.12
C ALA A 147 -7.35 -1.96 3.42
N PRO A 148 -6.83 -0.70 3.36
CA PRO A 148 -6.32 0.01 4.52
C PRO A 148 -7.42 0.64 5.41
N ILE A 149 -8.50 -0.07 5.63
CA ILE A 149 -9.57 0.31 6.56
C ILE A 149 -9.28 -0.36 7.89
N THR A 150 -9.19 0.42 8.95
CA THR A 150 -8.82 -0.04 10.29
C THR A 150 -9.91 0.30 11.32
N HIS A 151 -9.69 0.00 12.60
CA HIS A 151 -10.61 0.35 13.68
C HIS A 151 -9.86 0.87 14.91
N ASP A 152 -10.58 1.60 15.76
CA ASP A 152 -10.02 2.18 16.99
C ASP A 152 -10.15 1.29 18.24
N GLY A 153 -10.77 0.11 18.09
CA GLY A 153 -11.11 -0.80 19.20
C GLY A 153 -12.32 -0.37 20.01
N LYS A 154 -13.04 0.67 19.59
CA LYS A 154 -14.25 1.20 20.24
C LYS A 154 -15.47 1.16 19.33
N GLY A 155 -15.38 0.42 18.22
CA GLY A 155 -16.47 0.27 17.24
C GLY A 155 -16.44 1.30 16.12
N ASN A 156 -15.41 2.16 16.02
CA ASN A 156 -15.30 3.12 14.93
C ASN A 156 -14.32 2.66 13.86
N LEU A 157 -14.69 2.87 12.59
CA LEU A 157 -13.81 2.68 11.44
C LEU A 157 -12.89 3.89 11.26
N LEU A 158 -11.69 3.62 10.77
CA LEU A 158 -10.69 4.63 10.44
C LEU A 158 -10.05 4.33 9.08
N ASN A 159 -9.90 5.34 8.23
CA ASN A 159 -9.15 5.24 6.99
C ASN A 159 -7.65 5.31 7.27
N GLY A 160 -6.88 4.40 6.72
CA GLY A 160 -5.43 4.33 6.88
C GLY A 160 -4.71 4.79 5.60
N ASP A 161 -3.53 5.38 5.74
CA ASP A 161 -2.61 5.58 4.63
C ASP A 161 -2.08 4.22 4.16
N VAL A 162 -2.23 3.92 2.86
CA VAL A 162 -1.93 2.59 2.30
C VAL A 162 -0.46 2.22 2.45
N ASN A 163 0.46 3.18 2.26
CA ASN A 163 1.89 2.92 2.34
C ASN A 163 2.29 2.64 3.79
N MET A 164 1.87 3.49 4.72
CA MET A 164 2.11 3.27 6.15
C MET A 164 1.49 1.96 6.64
N PHE A 165 0.29 1.64 6.18
CA PHE A 165 -0.40 0.39 6.50
C PHE A 165 0.39 -0.84 6.02
N ALA A 166 0.86 -0.84 4.77
CA ALA A 166 1.66 -1.92 4.21
C ALA A 166 3.00 -2.10 4.94
N TYR A 167 3.68 -0.99 5.26
CA TYR A 167 4.95 -1.03 5.98
C TYR A 167 4.81 -1.51 7.44
N GLU A 168 3.75 -1.12 8.14
CA GLU A 168 3.50 -1.61 9.50
C GLU A 168 3.20 -3.12 9.53
N ILE A 169 2.47 -3.63 8.53
CA ILE A 169 2.29 -5.07 8.33
C ILE A 169 3.64 -5.73 8.05
N ALA A 170 4.42 -5.18 7.13
CA ALA A 170 5.73 -5.70 6.76
C ALA A 170 6.65 -5.78 7.98
N ARG A 171 6.80 -4.67 8.71
CA ARG A 171 7.61 -4.57 9.94
C ARG A 171 7.25 -5.65 10.95
N THR A 172 5.96 -5.86 11.19
CA THR A 172 5.52 -6.83 12.19
C THR A 172 5.82 -8.27 11.76
N LEU A 173 5.84 -8.56 10.45
CA LEU A 173 6.11 -9.90 9.90
C LEU A 173 7.61 -10.21 9.76
N THR A 174 8.52 -9.23 9.90
CA THR A 174 9.98 -9.44 9.86
C THR A 174 10.49 -10.35 10.98
N THR A 175 9.74 -10.46 12.07
CA THR A 175 10.07 -11.39 13.17
C THR A 175 10.01 -12.85 12.75
N THR A 176 9.18 -13.17 11.74
CA THR A 176 8.92 -14.54 11.28
C THR A 176 9.49 -14.81 9.89
N TYR A 177 9.46 -13.82 8.99
CA TYR A 177 9.81 -13.99 7.59
C TYR A 177 10.95 -13.07 7.14
N ASP A 178 11.61 -13.46 6.04
CA ASP A 178 12.44 -12.55 5.24
C ASP A 178 11.50 -11.73 4.33
N VAL A 179 11.18 -10.51 4.73
CA VAL A 179 10.17 -9.68 4.08
C VAL A 179 10.79 -8.79 3.00
N THR A 180 10.22 -8.82 1.80
CA THR A 180 10.42 -7.85 0.72
C THR A 180 9.11 -7.12 0.47
N VAL A 181 9.14 -5.80 0.35
CA VAL A 181 7.99 -4.98 -0.04
C VAL A 181 8.19 -4.49 -1.47
N ILE A 182 7.19 -4.65 -2.30
CA ILE A 182 7.15 -4.09 -3.66
C ILE A 182 6.03 -3.05 -3.69
N ASN A 183 6.40 -1.79 -3.80
CA ASN A 183 5.44 -0.71 -4.04
C ASN A 183 5.25 -0.53 -5.54
N VAL A 184 4.05 -0.81 -5.99
CA VAL A 184 3.65 -0.66 -7.39
C VAL A 184 3.06 0.72 -7.59
N LEU A 185 3.81 1.55 -8.31
CA LEU A 185 3.48 2.93 -8.60
C LEU A 185 2.61 3.03 -9.87
N GLY A 186 1.74 4.04 -9.90
CA GLY A 186 0.87 4.28 -11.05
C GLY A 186 1.58 5.00 -12.19
N GLU A 187 2.36 6.01 -11.88
CA GLU A 187 2.93 6.93 -12.87
C GLU A 187 4.44 6.77 -13.03
N GLU A 188 5.20 6.77 -11.93
CA GLU A 188 6.66 6.75 -12.00
C GLU A 188 7.20 5.33 -12.17
N ASN A 189 8.33 5.22 -12.88
CA ASN A 189 9.04 3.94 -13.07
C ASN A 189 9.90 3.53 -11.85
N GLY A 190 9.99 4.37 -10.85
CA GLY A 190 10.83 4.28 -9.66
C GLY A 190 11.27 5.67 -9.23
N VAL A 191 12.38 5.78 -8.50
CA VAL A 191 13.00 7.08 -8.19
C VAL A 191 13.80 7.54 -9.39
N LEU A 192 13.51 8.73 -9.92
CA LEU A 192 14.13 9.28 -11.11
C LEU A 192 15.22 10.27 -10.75
N THR A 193 16.30 10.35 -11.56
CA THR A 193 17.29 11.43 -11.51
C THR A 193 16.84 12.68 -12.29
N ASN A 194 15.87 12.50 -13.20
CA ASN A 194 15.28 13.57 -14.01
C ASN A 194 13.81 13.21 -14.28
N GLU A 195 12.88 14.00 -13.75
CA GLU A 195 11.43 13.76 -13.87
C GLU A 195 10.93 13.80 -15.32
N ASN A 196 11.59 14.57 -16.17
CA ASN A 196 11.25 14.66 -17.60
C ASN A 196 11.75 13.45 -18.41
N ASN A 197 12.51 12.54 -17.78
CA ASN A 197 13.01 11.33 -18.42
C ASN A 197 12.59 10.09 -17.61
N PRO A 198 11.53 9.38 -18.01
CA PRO A 198 11.02 8.21 -17.29
C PRO A 198 12.01 7.02 -17.26
N ASP A 199 13.04 7.04 -18.08
CA ASP A 199 14.09 6.01 -18.10
C ASP A 199 15.28 6.34 -17.20
N SER A 200 15.29 7.51 -16.55
CA SER A 200 16.34 7.93 -15.61
C SER A 200 16.21 7.30 -14.21
N VAL A 201 15.69 6.06 -14.14
CA VAL A 201 15.48 5.34 -12.89
C VAL A 201 16.80 5.07 -12.17
N ILE A 202 16.85 5.35 -10.88
CA ILE A 202 17.96 4.98 -9.99
C ILE A 202 17.79 3.50 -9.62
N PRO A 203 18.63 2.56 -10.12
CA PRO A 203 18.40 1.13 -9.92
C PRO A 203 18.58 0.68 -8.47
N LYS A 204 19.49 1.34 -7.73
CA LYS A 204 19.76 1.07 -6.32
C LYS A 204 19.92 2.39 -5.58
N LEU A 205 19.26 2.50 -4.44
CA LEU A 205 19.29 3.71 -3.64
C LEU A 205 19.64 3.35 -2.19
N SER A 206 20.85 3.71 -1.77
CA SER A 206 21.26 3.65 -0.37
C SER A 206 20.91 4.94 0.36
N ARG A 207 20.87 4.91 1.69
CA ARG A 207 20.59 6.08 2.52
C ARG A 207 21.60 7.21 2.30
N VAL A 208 22.88 6.87 2.09
CA VAL A 208 23.94 7.87 1.82
C VAL A 208 23.71 8.55 0.49
N GLN A 209 23.42 7.77 -0.56
CA GLN A 209 23.09 8.32 -1.88
C GLN A 209 21.83 9.18 -1.82
N TYR A 210 20.78 8.71 -1.17
CA TYR A 210 19.54 9.46 -1.01
C TYR A 210 19.77 10.83 -0.38
N LYS A 211 20.51 10.88 0.74
CA LYS A 211 20.84 12.16 1.42
C LYS A 211 21.59 13.12 0.48
N SER A 212 22.63 12.65 -0.19
CA SER A 212 23.43 13.45 -1.14
C SER A 212 22.57 13.97 -2.30
N MET A 213 21.67 13.13 -2.84
CA MET A 213 20.79 13.50 -3.95
C MET A 213 19.67 14.47 -3.55
N CYS A 214 19.21 14.41 -2.30
CA CYS A 214 18.31 15.43 -1.75
C CYS A 214 19.01 16.78 -1.59
N GLU A 215 20.24 16.78 -1.04
CA GLU A 215 21.04 18.00 -0.85
C GLU A 215 21.39 18.68 -2.17
N SER A 216 21.60 17.90 -3.25
CA SER A 216 21.85 18.41 -4.60
C SER A 216 20.59 18.69 -5.42
N GLY A 217 19.39 18.51 -4.86
CA GLY A 217 18.14 18.79 -5.55
C GLY A 217 17.82 17.87 -6.72
N ILE A 218 18.46 16.69 -6.79
CA ILE A 218 18.24 15.71 -7.88
C ILE A 218 16.90 15.02 -7.70
N ILE A 219 16.55 14.63 -6.45
CA ILE A 219 15.28 13.94 -6.17
C ILE A 219 14.21 14.98 -5.85
N ASN A 220 13.07 14.87 -6.53
CA ASN A 220 11.92 15.73 -6.27
C ASN A 220 11.42 15.55 -4.81
N PRO A 221 11.17 16.66 -4.10
CA PRO A 221 10.61 16.61 -2.75
C PRO A 221 9.30 15.84 -2.60
N THR A 222 8.49 15.72 -3.65
CA THR A 222 7.26 14.94 -3.65
C THR A 222 7.50 13.43 -3.41
N ALA A 223 8.66 12.91 -3.81
CA ALA A 223 9.06 11.52 -3.59
C ALA A 223 9.61 11.25 -2.16
N TYR A 224 9.95 12.30 -1.40
CA TYR A 224 10.57 12.15 -0.08
C TYR A 224 9.75 11.30 0.91
N PRO A 225 8.43 11.48 1.04
CA PRO A 225 7.64 10.66 1.97
C PRO A 225 7.73 9.17 1.65
N THR A 226 7.59 8.80 0.38
CA THR A 226 7.66 7.41 -0.09
C THR A 226 9.02 6.79 0.20
N ILE A 227 10.11 7.50 -0.13
CA ILE A 227 11.49 7.02 0.07
C ILE A 227 11.83 6.93 1.57
N ASN A 228 11.45 7.94 2.37
CA ASN A 228 11.67 7.94 3.82
C ASN A 228 10.93 6.79 4.50
N ASN A 229 9.69 6.52 4.10
CA ASN A 229 8.92 5.39 4.62
C ASN A 229 9.57 4.05 4.23
N ALA A 230 10.11 3.93 3.01
CA ALA A 230 10.85 2.75 2.58
C ALA A 230 12.11 2.52 3.44
N PHE A 231 12.92 3.56 3.66
CA PHE A 231 14.07 3.45 4.56
C PHE A 231 13.68 3.15 6.00
N SER A 232 12.59 3.72 6.50
CA SER A 232 12.07 3.38 7.83
C SER A 232 11.70 1.90 7.93
N ALA A 233 11.09 1.32 6.88
CA ALA A 233 10.79 -0.10 6.85
C ALA A 233 12.06 -0.97 6.90
N ILE A 234 13.11 -0.58 6.16
CA ILE A 234 14.43 -1.25 6.19
C ILE A 234 15.03 -1.20 7.61
N ASP A 235 15.02 -0.03 8.25
CA ASP A 235 15.53 0.14 9.63
C ASP A 235 14.82 -0.78 10.64
N HIS A 236 13.58 -1.19 10.32
CA HIS A 236 12.77 -2.09 11.14
C HIS A 236 12.79 -3.55 10.64
N GLY A 237 13.78 -3.93 9.82
CA GLY A 237 14.07 -5.31 9.46
C GLY A 237 13.46 -5.81 8.15
N VAL A 238 12.78 -4.97 7.39
CA VAL A 238 12.41 -5.30 6.00
C VAL A 238 13.71 -5.42 5.20
N LYS A 239 13.82 -6.50 4.43
CA LYS A 239 15.06 -6.84 3.73
C LYS A 239 15.33 -5.94 2.53
N GLU A 240 14.27 -5.54 1.86
CA GLU A 240 14.32 -4.75 0.64
C GLU A 240 12.95 -4.10 0.38
N VAL A 241 12.98 -2.87 -0.10
CA VAL A 241 11.81 -2.21 -0.68
C VAL A 241 12.11 -1.89 -2.14
N ILE A 242 11.19 -2.27 -3.04
CA ILE A 242 11.29 -2.02 -4.48
C ILE A 242 10.18 -1.04 -4.86
N LEU A 243 10.54 0.08 -5.49
CA LEU A 243 9.61 1.02 -6.08
C LEU A 243 9.58 0.79 -7.59
N ILE A 244 8.43 0.43 -8.16
CA ILE A 244 8.34 0.01 -9.56
C ILE A 244 7.00 0.39 -10.18
N ASN A 245 6.99 0.73 -11.46
CA ASN A 245 5.77 0.95 -12.22
C ASN A 245 5.03 -0.37 -12.49
N ALA A 246 3.70 -0.32 -12.48
CA ALA A 246 2.85 -1.48 -12.75
C ALA A 246 3.15 -2.16 -14.08
N THR A 247 3.49 -1.41 -15.12
CA THR A 247 3.81 -1.93 -16.46
C THR A 247 5.12 -2.72 -16.50
N ARG A 248 6.03 -2.46 -15.57
CA ARG A 248 7.37 -3.09 -15.46
C ARG A 248 7.44 -4.14 -14.34
N PHE A 249 6.34 -4.46 -13.68
CA PHE A 249 6.31 -5.33 -12.52
C PHE A 249 6.93 -6.73 -12.76
N SER A 250 6.78 -7.31 -13.94
CA SER A 250 7.42 -8.59 -14.32
C SER A 250 8.95 -8.49 -14.35
N GLU A 251 9.48 -7.29 -14.51
CA GLU A 251 10.91 -6.97 -14.61
C GLU A 251 11.36 -6.22 -13.36
N LEU A 252 11.28 -6.84 -12.18
CA LEU A 252 11.59 -6.18 -10.90
C LEU A 252 12.90 -5.38 -10.91
N LYS A 253 13.86 -5.77 -11.76
CA LYS A 253 15.13 -5.06 -11.94
C LYS A 253 14.98 -3.66 -12.56
N GLY A 254 13.85 -3.37 -13.21
CA GLY A 254 13.56 -2.08 -13.84
C GLY A 254 13.12 -0.98 -12.86
N GLY A 255 12.93 -1.29 -11.57
CA GLY A 255 12.57 -0.35 -10.53
C GLY A 255 13.75 0.11 -9.67
N THR A 256 13.45 0.89 -8.63
CA THR A 256 14.44 1.33 -7.62
C THR A 256 14.44 0.37 -6.43
N HIS A 257 15.59 -0.22 -6.16
CA HIS A 257 15.84 -1.11 -5.03
C HIS A 257 16.44 -0.32 -3.86
N ILE A 258 15.72 -0.25 -2.75
CA ILE A 258 16.11 0.40 -1.50
C ILE A 258 16.53 -0.69 -0.50
N LYS A 259 17.79 -0.55 0.02
CA LYS A 259 18.39 -1.48 0.99
C LYS A 259 19.14 -0.72 2.06
#